data_a4eb69b3b58ebbbefbfc2f8dffeeb456
#
_entry.id   a4eb69b3b58ebbbefbfc2f8dffeeb456
#
_cell.length_a   1.000
_cell.length_b   1.000
_cell.length_c   1.000
_cell.angle_alpha   90.00
_cell.angle_beta   90.00
_cell.angle_gamma   90.00
#
_symmetry.space_group_name_H-M   'P 1'
#
loop_
_entity.id
_entity.type
_entity.pdbx_description
1 polymer ?
#
loop_
_entity_poly.entity_id
_entity_poly.type
_entity_poly.pdbx_seq_one_letter_code
_entity_poly.pdbx_strand_id
1 'polypeptide(L)'
;GMKNSDTVLVKSCFTETAFMQTFGKDKEGKTIITTETPSDFAKIIATIPAGAADEQIIFKDLKIDGPMAAVWTPFKLYFNGKFYSCGVNSFQLVRLNNEWKIQYILDTRRKTNCE
;
A
#
# COMPACT_ATOMS: atom_id res chain seq x y z
N GLY A 1 -9.71 0.37 6.95
CA GLY A 1 -9.27 -0.25 6.27
C GLY A 1 -9.27 -1.62 5.67
N MET A 2 -8.09 -2.15 5.39
CA MET A 2 -7.94 -3.43 4.69
C MET A 2 -8.51 -4.61 5.48
N LYS A 3 -8.28 -4.64 6.78
CA LYS A 3 -8.74 -5.74 7.64
C LYS A 3 -10.25 -5.91 7.63
N ASN A 4 -10.98 -4.81 7.49
CA ASN A 4 -12.44 -4.82 7.50
C ASN A 4 -13.03 -4.77 6.10
N SER A 5 -12.19 -4.81 5.06
CA SER A 5 -12.62 -4.71 3.66
C SER A 5 -13.49 -3.47 3.39
N ASP A 6 -13.21 -2.36 4.10
CA ASP A 6 -13.98 -1.13 3.96
C ASP A 6 -13.44 -0.30 2.80
N THR A 7 -14.11 -0.39 1.65
CA THR A 7 -13.67 0.27 0.42
C THR A 7 -13.83 1.79 0.49
N VAL A 8 -14.82 2.29 1.19
CA VAL A 8 -15.04 3.73 1.34
C VAL A 8 -13.91 4.34 2.17
N LEU A 9 -13.57 3.73 3.29
CA LEU A 9 -12.50 4.21 4.15
C LEU A 9 -11.15 4.15 3.42
N VAL A 10 -10.88 3.07 2.70
CA VAL A 10 -9.65 2.93 1.92
C VAL A 10 -9.52 4.08 0.92
N LYS A 11 -10.58 4.35 0.14
CA LYS A 11 -10.56 5.43 -0.86
C LYS A 11 -10.38 6.80 -0.21
N SER A 12 -10.94 7.03 0.97
CA SER A 12 -10.85 8.34 1.64
C SER A 12 -9.44 8.68 2.11
N CYS A 13 -8.54 7.70 2.21
CA CYS A 13 -7.15 7.93 2.59
C CYS A 13 -6.31 8.51 1.45
N PHE A 14 -6.81 8.50 0.22
CA PHE A 14 -6.08 8.90 -0.98
C PHE A 14 -6.57 10.24 -1.52
N THR A 15 -5.67 10.95 -2.21
CA THR A 15 -6.09 12.13 -2.99
C THR A 15 -6.82 11.66 -4.25
N GLU A 16 -7.51 12.58 -4.92
CA GLU A 16 -8.21 12.27 -6.17
C GLU A 16 -7.27 11.88 -7.31
N THR A 17 -6.03 12.35 -7.27
CA THR A 17 -5.02 12.07 -8.31
C THR A 17 -4.04 10.98 -7.89
N ALA A 18 -4.26 10.33 -6.75
CA ALA A 18 -3.33 9.34 -6.22
C ALA A 18 -3.26 8.09 -7.11
N PHE A 19 -2.11 7.45 -7.06
CA PHE A 19 -1.93 6.15 -7.69
C PHE A 19 -0.91 5.34 -6.91
N MET A 20 -0.91 4.03 -7.16
CA MET A 20 0.00 3.10 -6.53
C MET A 20 0.74 2.33 -7.60
N GLN A 21 2.00 2.03 -7.34
CA GLN A 21 2.81 1.24 -8.25
C GLN A 21 3.54 0.15 -7.50
N THR A 22 3.77 -0.96 -8.19
CA THR A 22 4.55 -2.06 -7.65
C THR A 22 5.39 -2.67 -8.76
N PHE A 23 6.32 -3.52 -8.37
CA PHE A 23 7.21 -4.20 -9.32
C PHE A 23 6.58 -5.53 -9.72
N GLY A 24 6.70 -5.85 -11.01
CA GLY A 24 6.28 -7.14 -11.54
C GLY A 24 7.30 -7.63 -12.54
N LYS A 25 6.97 -8.71 -13.23
CA LYS A 25 7.79 -9.28 -14.28
C LYS A 25 6.97 -9.41 -15.55
N ASP A 26 7.58 -9.11 -16.71
CA ASP A 26 6.94 -9.37 -17.99
C ASP A 26 7.16 -10.84 -18.39
N LYS A 27 6.70 -11.21 -19.59
CA LYS A 27 6.81 -12.58 -20.08
C LYS A 27 8.26 -13.04 -20.25
N GLU A 28 9.18 -12.09 -20.41
CA GLU A 28 10.61 -12.37 -20.59
C GLU A 28 11.39 -12.32 -19.28
N GLY A 29 10.70 -12.13 -18.15
CA GLY A 29 11.33 -12.07 -16.84
C GLY A 29 11.94 -10.72 -16.48
N LYS A 30 11.71 -9.69 -17.29
CA LYS A 30 12.22 -8.35 -17.01
C LYS A 30 11.36 -7.65 -15.98
N THR A 31 11.99 -6.91 -15.08
CA THR A 31 11.28 -6.12 -14.08
C THR A 31 10.51 -5.00 -14.75
N ILE A 32 9.22 -4.92 -14.44
CA ILE A 32 8.34 -3.85 -14.93
C ILE A 32 7.62 -3.20 -13.74
N ILE A 33 7.05 -2.03 -13.99
CA ILE A 33 6.22 -1.32 -13.01
C ILE A 33 4.77 -1.47 -13.43
N THR A 34 3.92 -1.88 -12.50
CA THR A 34 2.48 -1.92 -12.72
C THR A 34 1.83 -0.82 -11.90
N THR A 35 0.79 -0.21 -12.46
CA THR A 35 0.09 0.92 -11.84
C THR A 35 -1.32 0.55 -11.50
N GLU A 36 -1.78 1.04 -10.34
CA GLU A 36 -3.11 0.78 -9.82
C GLU A 36 -3.67 2.08 -9.25
N THR A 37 -4.97 2.34 -9.46
CA THR A 37 -5.63 3.50 -8.85
C THR A 37 -6.24 3.10 -7.51
N PRO A 38 -6.56 4.08 -6.63
CA PRO A 38 -7.28 3.76 -5.39
C PRO A 38 -8.60 3.06 -5.65
N SER A 39 -9.27 3.39 -6.75
CA SER A 39 -10.53 2.73 -7.14
C SER A 39 -10.30 1.26 -7.48
N ASP A 40 -9.25 0.95 -8.23
CA ASP A 40 -8.89 -0.44 -8.56
C ASP A 40 -8.55 -1.22 -7.29
N PHE A 41 -7.77 -0.61 -6.40
CA PHE A 41 -7.40 -1.22 -5.14
C PHE A 41 -8.62 -1.50 -4.27
N ALA A 42 -9.54 -0.54 -4.19
CA ALA A 42 -10.79 -0.70 -3.44
C ALA A 42 -11.61 -1.87 -3.96
N LYS A 43 -11.65 -2.07 -5.29
CA LYS A 43 -12.36 -3.21 -5.88
C LYS A 43 -11.74 -4.54 -5.47
N ILE A 44 -10.41 -4.59 -5.41
CA ILE A 44 -9.71 -5.80 -4.95
C ILE A 44 -10.04 -6.07 -3.49
N ILE A 45 -9.99 -5.05 -2.64
CA ILE A 45 -10.30 -5.18 -1.21
C ILE A 45 -11.73 -5.70 -1.02
N ALA A 46 -12.67 -5.26 -1.85
CA ALA A 46 -14.06 -5.70 -1.75
C ALA A 46 -14.24 -7.20 -1.98
N THR A 47 -13.28 -7.86 -2.65
CA THR A 47 -13.35 -9.31 -2.88
C THR A 47 -12.78 -10.12 -1.71
N ILE A 48 -12.14 -9.48 -0.74
CA ILE A 48 -11.50 -10.15 0.39
C ILE A 48 -12.49 -10.22 1.56
N PRO A 49 -12.77 -11.42 2.11
CA PRO A 49 -13.62 -11.51 3.29
C PRO A 49 -13.06 -10.69 4.45
N ALA A 50 -13.93 -10.09 5.24
CA ALA A 50 -13.52 -9.29 6.38
C ALA A 50 -12.63 -10.09 7.32
N GLY A 51 -11.48 -9.51 7.68
CA GLY A 51 -10.52 -10.15 8.58
C GLY A 51 -9.61 -11.19 7.95
N ALA A 52 -9.79 -11.51 6.65
CA ALA A 52 -8.94 -12.51 5.99
C ALA A 52 -7.51 -11.99 5.75
N ALA A 53 -7.37 -10.73 5.42
CA ALA A 53 -6.06 -10.11 5.18
C ALA A 53 -5.59 -9.35 6.42
N ASP A 54 -4.34 -9.58 6.82
CA ASP A 54 -3.72 -8.90 7.95
C ASP A 54 -2.34 -8.42 7.53
N GLU A 55 -2.16 -7.11 7.46
CA GLU A 55 -0.88 -6.50 7.16
C GLU A 55 -0.26 -5.95 8.43
N GLN A 56 0.91 -6.46 8.79
CA GLN A 56 1.68 -5.99 9.95
C GLN A 56 2.78 -5.08 9.43
N ILE A 57 2.83 -3.84 9.93
CA ILE A 57 3.78 -2.83 9.47
C ILE A 57 4.67 -2.34 10.59
N ILE A 58 5.84 -1.84 10.19
CA ILE A 58 6.79 -1.17 11.09
C ILE A 58 7.08 0.19 10.47
N PHE A 59 6.89 1.28 11.24
CA PHE A 59 7.30 2.61 10.80
C PHE A 59 8.79 2.75 11.00
N LYS A 60 9.55 2.76 9.92
CA LYS A 60 11.00 2.80 9.97
C LYS A 60 11.56 4.20 9.81
N ASP A 61 10.93 5.02 8.98
CA ASP A 61 11.41 6.36 8.69
C ASP A 61 10.23 7.25 8.33
N LEU A 62 10.25 8.48 8.82
CA LEU A 62 9.24 9.49 8.52
C LEU A 62 9.96 10.83 8.36
N LYS A 63 9.76 11.48 7.22
CA LYS A 63 10.31 12.80 6.93
C LYS A 63 9.21 13.73 6.49
N ILE A 64 9.20 14.93 7.04
CA ILE A 64 8.15 15.92 6.77
C ILE A 64 8.80 17.23 6.34
N ASP A 65 8.25 17.81 5.28
CA ASP A 65 8.61 19.15 4.84
C ASP A 65 7.33 19.90 4.42
N GLY A 66 6.80 20.73 5.33
CA GLY A 66 5.56 21.45 5.10
C GLY A 66 4.40 20.53 4.76
N PRO A 67 3.79 20.67 3.58
CA PRO A 67 2.65 19.86 3.19
C PRO A 67 3.02 18.49 2.62
N MET A 68 4.30 18.11 2.64
CA MET A 68 4.77 16.85 2.08
C MET A 68 5.36 15.97 3.17
N ALA A 69 5.10 14.68 3.09
CA ALA A 69 5.75 13.70 3.96
C ALA A 69 6.10 12.45 3.16
N ALA A 70 7.20 11.80 3.57
CA ALA A 70 7.63 10.52 3.03
C ALA A 70 7.72 9.52 4.18
N VAL A 71 7.18 8.33 3.98
CA VAL A 71 7.13 7.29 5.01
C VAL A 71 7.61 5.97 4.44
N TRP A 72 8.46 5.28 5.19
CA TRP A 72 9.03 3.99 4.81
C TRP A 72 8.54 2.94 5.81
N THR A 73 7.74 1.97 5.34
CA THR A 73 7.15 0.97 6.23
C THR A 73 7.37 -0.44 5.71
N PRO A 74 8.32 -1.19 6.30
CA PRO A 74 8.38 -2.63 6.08
C PRO A 74 7.08 -3.30 6.52
N PHE A 75 6.64 -4.31 5.79
CA PHE A 75 5.39 -5.00 6.10
C PHE A 75 5.51 -6.51 5.93
N LYS A 76 4.62 -7.22 6.63
CA LYS A 76 4.36 -8.65 6.44
C LYS A 76 2.87 -8.82 6.26
N LEU A 77 2.48 -9.55 5.23
CA LEU A 77 1.07 -9.77 4.90
C LEU A 77 0.71 -11.23 5.14
N TYR A 78 -0.40 -11.44 5.85
CA TYR A 78 -0.94 -12.75 6.15
C TYR A 78 -2.36 -12.85 5.60
N PHE A 79 -2.72 -14.05 5.11
CA PHE A 79 -4.10 -14.37 4.74
C PHE A 79 -4.55 -15.57 5.55
N ASN A 80 -5.69 -15.40 6.25
CA ASN A 80 -6.26 -16.43 7.11
C ASN A 80 -5.23 -17.02 8.08
N GLY A 81 -4.37 -16.16 8.62
CA GLY A 81 -3.33 -16.56 9.57
C GLY A 81 -2.08 -17.15 8.94
N LYS A 82 -2.02 -17.26 7.62
CA LYS A 82 -0.87 -17.82 6.92
C LYS A 82 -0.05 -16.72 6.26
N PHE A 83 1.27 -16.81 6.37
CA PHE A 83 2.17 -15.87 5.71
C PHE A 83 1.97 -15.88 4.20
N TYR A 84 1.82 -14.70 3.61
CA TYR A 84 1.64 -14.55 2.17
C TYR A 84 2.84 -13.87 1.51
N SER A 85 3.21 -12.68 2.00
CA SER A 85 4.33 -11.92 1.43
C SER A 85 4.85 -10.89 2.42
N CYS A 86 5.99 -10.33 2.11
CA CYS A 86 6.55 -9.19 2.82
C CYS A 86 7.17 -8.21 1.82
N GLY A 87 7.57 -7.06 2.30
CA GLY A 87 8.22 -6.05 1.48
C GLY A 87 8.27 -4.73 2.21
N VAL A 88 8.29 -3.65 1.43
CA VAL A 88 8.33 -2.29 1.95
C VAL A 88 7.33 -1.44 1.17
N ASN A 89 6.58 -0.61 1.89
CA ASN A 89 5.77 0.45 1.29
C ASN A 89 6.51 1.77 1.44
N SER A 90 6.70 2.47 0.31
CA SER A 90 7.21 3.83 0.30
C SER A 90 6.04 4.76 -0.01
N PHE A 91 5.66 5.57 0.98
CA PHE A 91 4.51 6.48 0.85
C PHE A 91 4.96 7.90 0.58
N GLN A 92 4.26 8.56 -0.33
CA GLN A 92 4.31 10.01 -0.47
C GLN A 92 2.97 10.56 -0.01
N LEU A 93 2.99 11.36 1.05
CA LEU A 93 1.78 11.94 1.62
C LEU A 93 1.74 13.43 1.35
N VAL A 94 0.54 13.97 1.25
CA VAL A 94 0.33 15.41 1.13
C VAL A 94 -0.70 15.87 2.15
N ARG A 95 -0.53 17.09 2.63
CA ARG A 95 -1.46 17.70 3.58
C ARG A 95 -2.35 18.69 2.84
N LEU A 96 -3.64 18.39 2.77
CA LEU A 96 -4.64 19.21 2.11
C LEU A 96 -5.77 19.45 3.10
N ASN A 97 -6.17 20.72 3.28
CA ASN A 97 -7.26 21.10 4.19
C ASN A 97 -7.07 20.51 5.60
N ASN A 98 -5.83 20.57 6.10
CA ASN A 98 -5.44 20.06 7.42
C ASN A 98 -5.57 18.53 7.57
N GLU A 99 -5.63 17.80 6.47
CA GLU A 99 -5.66 16.34 6.46
C GLU A 99 -4.51 15.78 5.65
N TRP A 100 -3.83 14.77 6.22
CA TRP A 100 -2.81 14.03 5.47
C TRP A 100 -3.48 12.97 4.62
N LYS A 101 -3.11 12.96 3.34
CA LYS A 101 -3.65 11.99 2.37
C LYS A 101 -2.52 11.35 1.59
N ILE A 102 -2.74 10.14 1.12
CA ILE A 102 -1.77 9.41 0.31
C ILE A 102 -1.86 9.91 -1.13
N GLN A 103 -0.75 10.36 -1.68
CA GLN A 103 -0.63 10.78 -3.07
C GLN A 103 -0.02 9.68 -3.93
N TYR A 104 0.92 8.92 -3.38
CA TYR A 104 1.64 7.92 -4.13
C TYR A 104 2.17 6.84 -3.20
N ILE A 105 2.07 5.58 -3.63
CA ILE A 105 2.71 4.45 -2.96
C ILE A 105 3.49 3.66 -3.99
N LEU A 106 4.76 3.39 -3.68
CA LEU A 106 5.56 2.42 -4.43
C LEU A 106 5.93 1.33 -3.43
N ASP A 107 5.69 0.07 -3.80
CA ASP A 107 6.00 -1.01 -2.89
C ASP A 107 6.82 -2.11 -3.55
N THR A 108 7.49 -2.90 -2.71
CA THR A 108 8.13 -4.15 -3.11
C THR A 108 7.37 -5.31 -2.47
N ARG A 109 7.42 -6.46 -3.12
CA ARG A 109 6.78 -7.68 -2.63
C ARG A 109 7.72 -8.85 -2.84
N ARG A 110 7.90 -9.67 -1.79
CA ARG A 110 8.76 -10.84 -1.83
C ARG A 110 8.31 -11.88 -0.83
N LYS A 111 8.89 -13.06 -0.89
CA LYS A 111 8.58 -14.16 0.02
C LYS A 111 9.71 -14.45 1.00
N THR A 112 10.90 -13.89 0.75
CA THR A 112 12.10 -14.13 1.54
C THR A 112 12.76 -12.82 1.92
N ASN A 113 13.73 -12.90 2.83
CA ASN A 113 14.47 -11.73 3.33
C ASN A 113 13.56 -10.69 3.96
N CYS A 114 12.58 -11.14 4.72
CA CYS A 114 11.64 -10.27 5.43
C CYS A 114 12.29 -9.70 6.69
N GLU A 115 11.98 -8.45 6.99
CA GLU A 115 12.44 -7.81 8.23
C GLU A 115 11.69 -8.30 9.45
#